data_584ffb21c094c44df7ab7e68d7ebcef2
#
_entry.id   584ffb21c094c44df7ab7e68d7ebcef2
#
_cell.length_a   1.000
_cell.length_b   1.000
_cell.length_c   1.000
_cell.angle_alpha   90.00
_cell.angle_beta   90.00
_cell.angle_gamma   90.00
#
_symmetry.space_group_name_H-M   'P 1'
#
loop_
_entity.id
_entity.type
_entity.pdbx_description
1 polymer ?
#
loop_
_entity_poly.entity_id
_entity_poly.type
_entity_poly.pdbx_seq_one_letter_code
_entity_poly.pdbx_strand_id
1 'polypeptide(L)'
;MRTILILTCVALTLGGCSKLRSNQSVIDGQYFSGKARGSGDDKHDFTATARPVSSGLDAAREAGRHQGTKYCIRYYGTSNIDWAIGPDTPADQLRVSDDTLTFVGRCVE
;
A
#
# COMPACT_ATOMS: atom_id res chain seq x y z
N MET A 1 -35.24 1.52 41.54
CA MET A 1 -35.00 1.96 41.16
C MET A 1 -33.98 2.33 40.56
N ARG A 2 -33.48 2.64 40.41
CA ARG A 2 -32.60 3.16 39.97
C ARG A 2 -31.64 2.51 39.40
N THR A 3 -31.29 2.11 39.28
CA THR A 3 -30.40 1.27 39.01
C THR A 3 -30.20 1.04 37.69
N ILE A 4 -30.80 1.02 37.04
CA ILE A 4 -30.77 0.71 35.81
C ILE A 4 -29.99 1.35 34.95
N LEU A 5 -29.94 2.22 34.78
CA LEU A 5 -29.36 2.89 33.90
C LEU A 5 -28.06 2.57 33.53
N ILE A 6 -27.46 2.13 33.96
CA ILE A 6 -26.25 1.88 33.71
C ILE A 6 -25.82 1.31 32.54
N LEU A 7 -26.00 0.41 32.25
CA LEU A 7 -25.65 -0.25 31.19
C LEU A 7 -25.50 0.32 29.99
N THR A 8 -25.89 1.03 29.69
CA THR A 8 -25.94 1.52 28.48
C THR A 8 -24.67 1.86 27.92
N CYS A 9 -23.87 2.25 28.49
CA CYS A 9 -22.79 2.73 27.85
C CYS A 9 -21.90 1.87 27.16
N VAL A 10 -21.86 0.90 27.27
CA VAL A 10 -21.09 0.05 26.63
C VAL A 10 -20.93 0.01 25.25
N ALA A 11 -21.75 -0.01 24.63
CA ALA A 11 -21.69 -0.27 23.28
C ALA A 11 -20.80 0.43 22.42
N LEU A 12 -20.46 1.46 22.54
CA LEU A 12 -19.77 2.09 21.59
C LEU A 12 -18.48 1.80 21.32
N THR A 13 -17.94 1.15 21.77
CA THR A 13 -16.68 0.97 21.50
C THR A 13 -16.20 0.45 20.32
N LEU A 14 -16.76 -0.09 19.63
CA LEU A 14 -16.28 -0.65 18.52
C LEU A 14 -16.00 0.04 17.38
N GLY A 15 -16.26 0.60 16.89
CA GLY A 15 -16.12 1.08 15.67
C GLY A 15 -14.90 1.51 15.14
N GLY A 16 -14.07 1.90 15.61
CA GLY A 16 -13.02 2.57 15.01
C GLY A 16 -12.04 1.90 14.25
N CYS A 17 -11.84 0.73 14.42
CA CYS A 17 -10.79 0.12 13.80
C CYS A 17 -10.81 -0.04 12.37
N SER A 18 -11.81 0.02 11.75
CA SER A 18 -11.80 -0.34 10.38
C SER A 18 -11.64 0.81 9.45
N LYS A 19 -11.15 1.88 9.87
CA LYS A 19 -11.03 2.96 8.98
C LYS A 19 -10.08 2.81 7.88
N LEU A 20 -9.01 2.19 8.06
CA LEU A 20 -8.03 2.09 7.00
C LEU A 20 -8.42 1.02 6.02
N ARG A 21 -8.28 1.34 4.75
CA ARG A 21 -8.58 0.36 3.73
C ARG A 21 -7.35 -0.43 3.42
N SER A 22 -7.51 -1.59 2.86
CA SER A 22 -6.39 -2.46 2.61
C SER A 22 -5.39 -1.88 1.61
N ASN A 23 -5.82 -0.97 0.75
CA ASN A 23 -4.89 -0.39 -0.22
C ASN A 23 -4.34 0.96 0.21
N GLN A 24 -4.50 1.30 1.47
CA GLN A 24 -3.92 2.53 1.99
C GLN A 24 -2.80 2.21 2.93
N SER A 25 -1.82 3.07 2.99
CA SER A 25 -0.72 2.95 3.94
C SER A 25 -0.35 4.31 4.48
N VAL A 26 0.28 4.32 5.63
CA VAL A 26 0.71 5.57 6.27
C VAL A 26 2.23 5.53 6.32
N ILE A 27 2.86 6.46 5.64
CA ILE A 27 4.31 6.57 5.58
C ILE A 27 4.68 7.98 6.04
N ASP A 28 5.51 8.06 7.06
CA ASP A 28 5.94 9.36 7.60
C ASP A 28 4.75 10.25 7.94
N GLY A 29 3.69 9.67 8.47
CA GLY A 29 2.52 10.45 8.85
C GLY A 29 1.61 10.84 7.71
N GLN A 30 1.91 10.44 6.49
CA GLN A 30 1.10 10.77 5.33
C GLN A 30 0.36 9.53 4.85
N TYR A 31 -0.86 9.70 4.38
CA TYR A 31 -1.60 8.59 3.83
C TYR A 31 -1.33 8.48 2.34
N PHE A 32 -1.04 7.28 1.92
CA PHE A 32 -0.85 6.98 0.51
C PHE A 32 -1.84 5.89 0.11
N SER A 33 -2.34 5.97 -1.10
CA SER A 33 -3.18 4.90 -1.62
C SER A 33 -2.48 4.30 -2.83
N GLY A 34 -2.79 3.09 -3.12
CA GLY A 34 -2.20 2.42 -4.26
C GLY A 34 -2.64 1.00 -4.32
N LYS A 35 -2.09 0.28 -5.29
CA LYS A 35 -2.43 -1.12 -5.45
C LYS A 35 -1.35 -1.79 -6.27
N ALA A 36 -1.37 -3.09 -6.27
CA ALA A 36 -0.49 -3.86 -7.13
C ALA A 36 -1.33 -4.90 -7.84
N ARG A 37 -1.01 -5.16 -9.08
CA ARG A 37 -1.73 -6.17 -9.84
C ARG A 37 -0.78 -6.85 -10.80
N GLY A 38 -1.06 -8.11 -11.09
CA GLY A 38 -0.26 -8.84 -12.07
C GLY A 38 -0.40 -8.24 -13.45
N SER A 39 0.67 -8.29 -14.22
CA SER A 39 0.66 -7.78 -15.57
C SER A 39 1.05 -8.90 -16.50
N GLY A 40 0.42 -8.96 -17.65
CA GLY A 40 0.74 -9.97 -18.62
C GLY A 40 0.22 -11.35 -18.22
N ASP A 41 0.74 -12.37 -18.87
CA ASP A 41 0.30 -13.71 -18.62
C ASP A 41 0.91 -14.31 -17.38
N ASP A 42 2.11 -13.92 -17.04
CA ASP A 42 2.79 -14.45 -15.88
C ASP A 42 2.56 -13.48 -14.72
N LYS A 43 1.83 -13.91 -13.75
CA LYS A 43 1.47 -13.04 -12.62
C LYS A 43 2.62 -12.76 -11.66
N HIS A 44 3.77 -13.38 -11.87
CA HIS A 44 4.95 -12.95 -11.13
C HIS A 44 5.34 -11.53 -11.54
N ASP A 45 5.04 -11.13 -12.76
CA ASP A 45 5.27 -9.76 -13.18
C ASP A 45 4.09 -8.91 -12.72
N PHE A 46 4.38 -7.77 -12.13
CA PHE A 46 3.33 -6.92 -11.60
C PHE A 46 3.68 -5.45 -11.73
N THR A 47 2.66 -4.62 -11.58
CA THR A 47 2.86 -3.19 -11.41
C THR A 47 2.29 -2.79 -10.06
N ALA A 48 2.95 -1.84 -9.42
CA ALA A 48 2.50 -1.30 -8.13
C ALA A 48 2.43 0.22 -8.23
N THR A 49 1.42 0.81 -7.64
CA THR A 49 1.25 2.26 -7.69
C THR A 49 1.16 2.83 -6.30
N ALA A 50 1.51 4.10 -6.17
CA ALA A 50 1.37 4.85 -4.94
C ALA A 50 1.07 6.29 -5.28
N ARG A 51 0.19 6.90 -4.53
CA ARG A 51 -0.17 8.30 -4.73
C ARG A 51 -0.66 8.89 -3.42
N PRO A 52 -0.53 10.19 -3.21
CA PRO A 52 -0.03 11.19 -4.16
C PRO A 52 1.47 11.40 -4.00
N VAL A 53 2.17 11.51 -5.09
CA VAL A 53 3.60 11.75 -5.03
C VAL A 53 3.90 13.12 -4.43
N SER A 54 2.98 14.05 -4.58
CA SER A 54 3.16 15.40 -4.06
C SER A 54 3.27 15.43 -2.53
N SER A 55 2.88 14.39 -1.83
CA SER A 55 3.06 14.34 -0.40
C SER A 55 4.50 13.97 0.00
N GLY A 56 5.30 13.61 -0.95
CA GLY A 56 6.71 13.29 -0.70
C GLY A 56 7.14 12.13 -1.56
N LEU A 57 8.16 12.33 -2.37
CA LEU A 57 8.61 11.28 -3.27
C LEU A 57 9.21 10.10 -2.50
N ASP A 58 10.02 10.37 -1.49
CA ASP A 58 10.63 9.27 -0.75
C ASP A 58 9.57 8.44 -0.04
N ALA A 59 8.57 9.08 0.52
CA ALA A 59 7.49 8.34 1.16
C ALA A 59 6.66 7.59 0.13
N ALA A 60 6.46 8.16 -1.06
CA ALA A 60 5.76 7.47 -2.12
C ALA A 60 6.53 6.23 -2.58
N ARG A 61 7.86 6.29 -2.62
CA ARG A 61 8.66 5.11 -2.94
C ARG A 61 8.42 3.99 -1.94
N GLU A 62 8.37 4.32 -0.66
CA GLU A 62 8.11 3.32 0.36
C GLU A 62 6.70 2.76 0.23
N ALA A 63 5.73 3.61 -0.07
CA ALA A 63 4.37 3.15 -0.25
C ALA A 63 4.26 2.19 -1.44
N GLY A 64 4.95 2.50 -2.53
CA GLY A 64 4.96 1.63 -3.70
C GLY A 64 5.65 0.30 -3.41
N ARG A 65 6.76 0.34 -2.68
CA ARG A 65 7.45 -0.88 -2.29
C ARG A 65 6.53 -1.75 -1.44
N HIS A 66 5.80 -1.14 -0.54
CA HIS A 66 4.87 -1.85 0.32
C HIS A 66 3.80 -2.56 -0.51
N GLN A 67 3.27 -1.90 -1.52
CA GLN A 67 2.25 -2.50 -2.36
C GLN A 67 2.79 -3.71 -3.11
N GLY A 68 3.99 -3.61 -3.67
CA GLY A 68 4.60 -4.73 -4.37
C GLY A 68 4.94 -5.87 -3.43
N THR A 69 5.47 -5.57 -2.27
CA THR A 69 5.81 -6.60 -1.30
C THR A 69 4.56 -7.34 -0.84
N LYS A 70 3.50 -6.59 -0.58
CA LYS A 70 2.24 -7.18 -0.16
C LYS A 70 1.69 -8.11 -1.24
N TYR A 71 1.79 -7.70 -2.49
CA TYR A 71 1.35 -8.51 -3.62
C TYR A 71 2.11 -9.82 -3.69
N CYS A 72 3.44 -9.75 -3.64
CA CYS A 72 4.26 -10.95 -3.78
C CYS A 72 4.10 -11.89 -2.60
N ILE A 73 3.93 -11.36 -1.40
CA ILE A 73 3.69 -12.20 -0.24
C ILE A 73 2.34 -12.91 -0.38
N ARG A 74 1.33 -12.16 -0.82
CA ARG A 74 0.00 -12.74 -0.90
C ARG A 74 -0.11 -13.85 -1.93
N TYR A 75 0.49 -13.67 -3.08
CA TYR A 75 0.30 -14.62 -4.16
C TYR A 75 1.41 -15.64 -4.33
N TYR A 76 2.59 -15.34 -3.83
CA TYR A 76 3.73 -16.24 -4.00
C TYR A 76 4.50 -16.52 -2.71
N GLY A 77 4.09 -15.92 -1.61
CA GLY A 77 4.74 -16.19 -0.33
C GLY A 77 6.15 -15.64 -0.21
N THR A 78 6.52 -14.67 -1.00
CA THR A 78 7.87 -14.15 -1.00
C THR A 78 7.88 -12.64 -0.97
N SER A 79 8.84 -12.05 -0.28
CA SER A 79 9.04 -10.62 -0.31
C SER A 79 10.21 -10.24 -1.21
N ASN A 80 10.77 -11.19 -1.93
CA ASN A 80 11.88 -10.92 -2.82
C ASN A 80 11.34 -10.45 -4.16
N ILE A 81 11.79 -9.31 -4.61
CA ILE A 81 11.29 -8.70 -5.82
C ILE A 81 12.46 -8.23 -6.67
N ASP A 82 12.39 -8.55 -7.94
CA ASP A 82 13.33 -8.04 -8.91
C ASP A 82 12.66 -6.84 -9.55
N TRP A 83 13.12 -5.66 -9.24
CA TRP A 83 12.49 -4.43 -9.70
C TRP A 83 13.08 -3.97 -11.03
N ALA A 84 12.22 -3.76 -12.00
CA ALA A 84 12.65 -3.08 -13.23
C ALA A 84 12.60 -1.57 -13.00
N ILE A 85 11.56 -1.09 -12.33
CA ILE A 85 11.48 0.29 -11.89
C ILE A 85 10.98 0.18 -10.45
N GLY A 86 11.77 0.60 -9.50
CA GLY A 86 11.44 0.34 -8.11
C GLY A 86 11.90 1.41 -7.16
N PRO A 87 11.91 1.08 -5.89
CA PRO A 87 12.19 2.08 -4.85
C PRO A 87 13.56 2.73 -4.95
N ASP A 88 14.51 2.04 -5.55
CA ASP A 88 15.86 2.58 -5.66
C ASP A 88 16.17 3.15 -7.03
N THR A 89 15.22 3.20 -7.91
CA THR A 89 15.41 3.76 -9.24
C THR A 89 15.64 5.26 -9.13
N PRO A 90 16.60 5.83 -9.87
CA PRO A 90 16.83 7.27 -9.82
C PRO A 90 15.59 8.06 -10.19
N ALA A 91 15.42 9.19 -9.57
CA ALA A 91 14.20 9.99 -9.72
C ALA A 91 13.87 10.33 -11.16
N ASP A 92 14.88 10.59 -11.98
CA ASP A 92 14.65 10.95 -13.36
C ASP A 92 14.25 9.77 -14.23
N GLN A 93 14.28 8.57 -13.70
CA GLN A 93 13.86 7.38 -14.42
C GLN A 93 12.57 6.78 -13.85
N LEU A 94 12.01 7.42 -12.86
CA LEU A 94 10.75 6.93 -12.29
C LEU A 94 9.59 7.31 -13.18
N ARG A 95 8.55 6.50 -13.15
CA ARG A 95 7.33 6.81 -13.88
C ARG A 95 6.37 7.52 -12.94
N VAL A 96 6.14 8.78 -13.17
CA VAL A 96 5.20 9.56 -12.40
C VAL A 96 4.25 10.24 -13.36
N SER A 97 2.96 10.01 -13.18
CA SER A 97 1.95 10.61 -14.02
C SER A 97 0.71 10.82 -13.18
N ASP A 98 0.10 11.98 -13.28
CA ASP A 98 -1.10 12.30 -12.50
C ASP A 98 -0.88 12.08 -11.00
N ASP A 99 0.27 12.54 -10.52
CA ASP A 99 0.63 12.44 -9.10
C ASP A 99 0.68 10.98 -8.61
N THR A 100 0.87 10.06 -9.53
CA THR A 100 0.94 8.63 -9.22
C THR A 100 2.28 8.07 -9.63
N LEU A 101 2.92 7.38 -8.71
CA LEU A 101 4.18 6.69 -8.97
C LEU A 101 3.86 5.26 -9.34
N THR A 102 4.47 4.76 -10.40
CA THR A 102 4.27 3.38 -10.85
C THR A 102 5.58 2.63 -10.83
N PHE A 103 5.59 1.51 -10.16
CA PHE A 103 6.73 0.60 -10.13
C PHE A 103 6.41 -0.64 -10.96
N VAL A 104 7.43 -1.27 -11.49
CA VAL A 104 7.30 -2.49 -12.26
C VAL A 104 8.28 -3.49 -11.68
N GLY A 105 7.82 -4.65 -11.34
CA GLY A 105 8.68 -5.66 -10.72
C GLY A 105 8.22 -7.07 -10.99
N ARG A 106 8.99 -8.00 -10.49
CA ARG A 106 8.70 -9.42 -10.62
C ARG A 106 8.95 -10.09 -9.28
N CYS A 107 7.99 -10.89 -8.82
CA CYS A 107 8.18 -11.67 -7.61
C CYS A 107 9.16 -12.80 -7.89
N VAL A 108 10.12 -12.97 -6.99
CA VAL A 108 11.17 -13.98 -7.17
C VAL A 108 11.07 -14.96 -6.02
N GLU A 109 10.80 -16.21 -6.33
CA GLU A 109 10.66 -17.23 -5.30
C GLU A 109 11.96 -17.89 -4.91
#